data_6f8f11452445d53fa75568221b28b6f7
#
_entry.id   6f8f11452445d53fa75568221b28b6f7
#
_cell.length_a   1.000
_cell.length_b   1.000
_cell.length_c   1.000
_cell.angle_alpha   90.00
_cell.angle_beta   90.00
_cell.angle_gamma   90.00
#
_symmetry.space_group_name_H-M   'P 1'
#
loop_
_entity.id
_entity.type
_entity.pdbx_description
1 polymer ?
#
loop_
_entity_poly.entity_id
_entity_poly.type
_entity_poly.pdbx_seq_one_letter_code
_entity_poly.pdbx_strand_id
1 'polypeptide(L)'
;DGIRDSVASRGLGDVYKRQDLWKENKGAIVHATNIPYTERSHFDGQNLMESGGKIPYKVKTGWLGRGMKAAGLKQEGLALALPMPLILRGVPQNNNYFPTKGKLPTDKVLSLLKDVYKERSEDELIGMLEIIKSRPKERSYAADDLYSLANEAGTLLKKPDGPRVAVFEVGGFDTHAAQGGVHGTHSDCLKEMDLVFGTLKKRLKEEFDNTLIVTLTEFGRTIKQNSGLGTEHGYGSAIFMGGGLLKKNQVYTDWPGLKSKELFQGRDLNSTIDARSVYASAMSTVFDIDFKRVQKEVFWGDKLQNLSDKLYRT
;
A
#
# COMPACT_ATOMS: atom_id res chain seq x y z
N ASP A 1 19.99 -29.70 -10.23
CA ASP A 1 18.98 -29.23 -11.20
C ASP A 1 17.52 -29.33 -10.69
N GLY A 2 17.19 -30.21 -9.73
CA GLY A 2 15.82 -30.35 -9.24
C GLY A 2 15.30 -29.29 -8.27
N ILE A 3 16.17 -28.42 -7.72
CA ILE A 3 15.77 -27.40 -6.72
C ILE A 3 15.36 -26.07 -7.39
N ARG A 4 15.87 -25.78 -8.59
CA ARG A 4 15.50 -24.57 -9.33
C ARG A 4 14.08 -24.62 -9.90
N ASP A 5 13.61 -25.79 -10.31
CA ASP A 5 12.26 -25.95 -10.88
C ASP A 5 11.13 -25.87 -9.85
N SER A 6 11.37 -26.20 -8.60
CA SER A 6 10.34 -26.17 -7.56
C SER A 6 10.00 -24.76 -7.05
N VAL A 7 10.95 -23.82 -7.15
CA VAL A 7 10.72 -22.40 -6.79
C VAL A 7 10.16 -21.63 -7.98
N ALA A 8 10.66 -21.90 -9.19
CA ALA A 8 10.17 -21.29 -10.41
C ALA A 8 8.72 -21.70 -10.74
N SER A 9 8.34 -22.98 -10.52
CA SER A 9 6.98 -23.46 -10.81
C SER A 9 5.93 -22.94 -9.83
N ARG A 10 6.29 -22.56 -8.61
CA ARG A 10 5.34 -21.95 -7.66
C ARG A 10 5.09 -20.46 -7.93
N GLY A 11 6.04 -19.75 -8.55
CA GLY A 11 5.91 -18.33 -8.89
C GLY A 11 5.32 -18.05 -10.27
N LEU A 12 5.67 -18.88 -11.27
CA LEU A 12 5.28 -18.64 -12.67
C LEU A 12 3.82 -18.97 -12.98
N GLY A 13 3.18 -19.86 -12.24
CA GLY A 13 1.75 -20.15 -12.39
C GLY A 13 0.83 -19.00 -11.96
N ASP A 14 1.35 -18.07 -11.17
CA ASP A 14 0.57 -16.94 -10.61
C ASP A 14 0.83 -15.59 -11.35
N VAL A 15 1.88 -15.48 -12.16
CA VAL A 15 2.27 -14.24 -12.89
C VAL A 15 1.33 -13.89 -14.06
N TYR A 16 0.52 -14.84 -14.53
CA TYR A 16 -0.47 -14.58 -15.57
C TYR A 16 -1.76 -13.89 -15.07
N LYS A 17 -1.85 -13.49 -13.80
CA LYS A 17 -3.12 -13.08 -13.17
C LYS A 17 -3.50 -11.61 -13.30
N ARG A 18 -2.59 -10.71 -13.68
CA ARG A 18 -2.98 -9.32 -13.99
C ARG A 18 -3.88 -9.23 -15.22
N GLN A 19 -3.62 -10.07 -16.22
CA GLN A 19 -4.52 -10.16 -17.36
C GLN A 19 -5.92 -10.55 -16.92
N ASP A 20 -6.04 -11.34 -15.83
CA ASP A 20 -7.33 -11.74 -15.27
C ASP A 20 -8.02 -10.57 -14.58
N LEU A 21 -7.33 -9.75 -13.77
CA LEU A 21 -7.92 -8.54 -13.18
C LEU A 21 -8.44 -7.57 -14.24
N TRP A 22 -7.67 -7.39 -15.31
CA TRP A 22 -8.09 -6.55 -16.42
C TRP A 22 -9.30 -7.14 -17.16
N LYS A 23 -9.27 -8.42 -17.51
CA LYS A 23 -10.39 -9.12 -18.16
C LYS A 23 -11.66 -9.13 -17.32
N GLU A 24 -11.52 -9.19 -16.00
CA GLU A 24 -12.63 -9.18 -15.05
C GLU A 24 -13.14 -7.77 -14.68
N ASN A 25 -12.63 -6.71 -15.32
CA ASN A 25 -12.94 -5.32 -14.97
C ASN A 25 -12.57 -4.94 -13.51
N LYS A 26 -11.53 -5.56 -12.95
CA LYS A 26 -11.06 -5.37 -11.57
C LYS A 26 -9.65 -4.77 -11.50
N GLY A 27 -9.16 -4.17 -12.57
CA GLY A 27 -7.88 -3.48 -12.65
C GLY A 27 -8.01 -2.13 -13.32
N ALA A 28 -7.40 -1.09 -12.77
CA ALA A 28 -7.37 0.23 -13.38
C ALA A 28 -6.04 0.95 -13.10
N ILE A 29 -5.72 1.92 -13.93
CA ILE A 29 -4.52 2.76 -13.80
C ILE A 29 -4.96 4.21 -13.94
N VAL A 30 -4.40 5.09 -13.11
CA VAL A 30 -4.53 6.55 -13.27
C VAL A 30 -3.16 7.11 -13.59
N HIS A 31 -3.02 7.72 -14.76
CA HIS A 31 -1.75 8.29 -15.24
C HIS A 31 -1.62 9.78 -14.90
N ALA A 32 -0.39 10.28 -15.03
CA ALA A 32 -0.03 11.67 -14.85
C ALA A 32 -0.49 12.23 -13.49
N THR A 33 -0.29 11.42 -12.44
CA THR A 33 -0.62 11.79 -11.06
C THR A 33 0.61 12.30 -10.32
N ASN A 34 0.42 13.19 -9.37
CA ASN A 34 1.40 13.51 -8.34
C ASN A 34 0.70 14.09 -7.10
N ILE A 35 1.37 14.04 -5.95
CA ILE A 35 1.05 14.84 -4.78
C ILE A 35 1.55 16.29 -4.99
N PRO A 36 1.11 17.29 -4.22
CA PRO A 36 1.56 18.68 -4.35
C PRO A 36 3.01 18.87 -3.83
N TYR A 37 3.98 18.22 -4.49
CA TYR A 37 5.38 18.21 -4.12
C TYR A 37 6.27 18.17 -5.37
N THR A 38 7.31 19.01 -5.41
CA THR A 38 8.14 19.23 -6.61
C THR A 38 9.64 18.98 -6.39
N GLU A 39 10.08 18.75 -5.13
CA GLU A 39 11.51 18.75 -4.80
C GLU A 39 12.22 17.38 -4.96
N ARG A 40 11.49 16.30 -5.17
CA ARG A 40 12.05 14.96 -5.46
C ARG A 40 12.90 14.35 -4.34
N SER A 41 12.67 14.73 -3.08
CA SER A 41 13.26 14.10 -1.90
C SER A 41 12.33 12.99 -1.40
N HIS A 42 12.82 11.77 -1.24
CA HIS A 42 12.03 10.66 -0.71
C HIS A 42 11.43 10.99 0.65
N PHE A 43 12.23 11.52 1.58
CA PHE A 43 11.77 11.77 2.95
C PHE A 43 10.60 12.76 2.99
N ASP A 44 10.72 13.85 2.26
CA ASP A 44 9.69 14.89 2.21
C ASP A 44 8.49 14.42 1.40
N GLY A 45 8.74 13.77 0.26
CA GLY A 45 7.69 13.23 -0.60
C GLY A 45 6.86 12.17 0.10
N GLN A 46 7.49 11.19 0.77
CA GLN A 46 6.79 10.17 1.56
C GLN A 46 5.98 10.79 2.70
N ASN A 47 6.58 11.77 3.41
CA ASN A 47 5.85 12.48 4.46
C ASN A 47 4.59 13.16 3.92
N LEU A 48 4.66 13.81 2.77
CA LEU A 48 3.52 14.48 2.14
C LEU A 48 2.52 13.48 1.54
N MET A 49 3.00 12.41 0.93
CA MET A 49 2.16 11.32 0.41
C MET A 49 1.32 10.69 1.53
N GLU A 50 1.92 10.43 2.67
CA GLU A 50 1.24 9.80 3.81
C GLU A 50 0.39 10.79 4.63
N SER A 51 0.84 12.02 4.79
CA SER A 51 0.08 13.04 5.51
C SER A 51 -1.06 13.65 4.70
N GLY A 52 -0.95 13.67 3.37
CA GLY A 52 -1.85 14.41 2.48
C GLY A 52 -1.67 15.93 2.54
N GLY A 53 -0.62 16.40 3.23
CA GLY A 53 -0.28 17.82 3.42
C GLY A 53 0.43 18.44 2.22
N LYS A 54 0.87 19.70 2.40
CA LYS A 54 1.62 20.49 1.40
C LYS A 54 2.99 20.97 1.91
N ILE A 55 3.22 20.87 3.20
CA ILE A 55 4.45 21.28 3.84
C ILE A 55 4.99 20.07 4.61
N PRO A 56 6.19 19.59 4.29
CA PRO A 56 6.78 18.43 4.96
C PRO A 56 6.80 18.58 6.49
N TYR A 57 6.50 17.49 7.17
CA TYR A 57 6.54 17.35 8.63
C TYR A 57 5.61 18.27 9.45
N LYS A 58 4.82 19.12 8.80
CA LYS A 58 3.86 20.00 9.49
C LYS A 58 2.71 19.19 10.08
N VAL A 59 2.23 18.17 9.37
CA VAL A 59 1.11 17.32 9.79
C VAL A 59 1.66 16.02 10.39
N LYS A 60 1.17 15.66 11.58
CA LYS A 60 1.62 14.48 12.35
C LYS A 60 0.66 13.29 12.25
N THR A 61 -0.43 13.43 11.50
CA THR A 61 -1.42 12.38 11.24
C THR A 61 -1.52 12.05 9.77
N GLY A 62 -1.89 10.82 9.44
CA GLY A 62 -2.08 10.36 8.07
C GLY A 62 -3.47 10.64 7.53
N TRP A 63 -3.58 10.80 6.21
CA TRP A 63 -4.88 11.04 5.58
C TRP A 63 -5.80 9.80 5.72
N LEU A 64 -5.24 8.58 5.66
CA LEU A 64 -6.00 7.35 5.78
C LEU A 64 -6.53 7.18 7.22
N GLY A 65 -5.68 7.44 8.23
CA GLY A 65 -6.10 7.46 9.62
C GLY A 65 -7.22 8.49 9.87
N ARG A 66 -7.09 9.73 9.36
CA ARG A 66 -8.16 10.73 9.46
C ARG A 66 -9.45 10.28 8.76
N GLY A 67 -9.34 9.61 7.61
CA GLY A 67 -10.49 9.06 6.88
C GLY A 67 -11.21 7.97 7.66
N MET A 68 -10.48 7.04 8.24
CA MET A 68 -11.03 6.01 9.13
C MET A 68 -11.80 6.63 10.30
N LYS A 69 -11.22 7.67 10.91
CA LYS A 69 -11.88 8.43 11.99
C LYS A 69 -13.14 9.13 11.50
N ALA A 70 -13.08 9.81 10.35
CA ALA A 70 -14.23 10.49 9.76
C ALA A 70 -15.37 9.52 9.42
N ALA A 71 -15.04 8.31 9.00
CA ALA A 71 -16.00 7.24 8.74
C ALA A 71 -16.56 6.59 10.01
N GLY A 72 -15.98 6.86 11.17
CA GLY A 72 -16.37 6.22 12.41
C GLY A 72 -16.07 4.72 12.46
N LEU A 73 -15.01 4.27 11.72
CA LEU A 73 -14.63 2.87 11.71
C LEU A 73 -14.18 2.43 13.10
N LYS A 74 -14.75 1.32 13.56
CA LYS A 74 -14.40 0.69 14.83
C LYS A 74 -13.23 -0.28 14.69
N GLN A 75 -13.08 -0.87 13.51
CA GLN A 75 -12.01 -1.80 13.19
C GLN A 75 -10.70 -1.05 13.00
N GLU A 76 -9.61 -1.71 13.36
CA GLU A 76 -8.27 -1.18 13.21
C GLU A 76 -7.81 -1.08 11.74
N GLY A 77 -6.84 -0.19 11.48
CA GLY A 77 -5.97 -0.23 10.34
C GLY A 77 -4.67 -0.93 10.73
N LEU A 78 -4.17 -1.79 9.86
CA LEU A 78 -3.02 -2.64 10.11
C LEU A 78 -1.84 -2.27 9.21
N ALA A 79 -0.70 -1.96 9.82
CA ALA A 79 0.58 -1.89 9.13
C ALA A 79 1.26 -3.27 9.21
N LEU A 80 1.68 -3.82 8.06
CA LEU A 80 2.35 -5.13 7.99
C LEU A 80 3.84 -4.92 7.71
N ALA A 81 4.69 -5.49 8.55
CA ALA A 81 6.15 -5.39 8.50
C ALA A 81 6.69 -3.95 8.50
N LEU A 82 5.89 -3.01 8.98
CA LEU A 82 6.25 -1.59 9.12
C LEU A 82 6.07 -1.15 10.57
N PRO A 83 6.96 -0.28 11.10
CA PRO A 83 6.60 0.52 12.26
C PRO A 83 5.37 1.36 11.88
N MET A 84 4.58 1.82 12.87
CA MET A 84 3.36 2.58 12.59
C MET A 84 3.60 3.72 11.60
N PRO A 85 3.23 3.56 10.30
CA PRO A 85 3.49 4.56 9.26
C PRO A 85 2.62 5.79 9.48
N LEU A 86 3.07 6.94 9.00
CA LEU A 86 2.35 8.19 9.17
C LEU A 86 0.94 8.12 8.59
N ILE A 87 0.76 7.42 7.48
CA ILE A 87 -0.55 7.29 6.80
C ILE A 87 -1.66 6.76 7.71
N LEU A 88 -1.35 5.90 8.68
CA LEU A 88 -2.31 5.34 9.64
C LEU A 88 -2.37 6.09 10.98
N ARG A 89 -1.47 7.06 11.23
CA ARG A 89 -1.47 7.81 12.50
C ARG A 89 -2.70 8.70 12.66
N GLY A 90 -3.11 8.90 13.91
CA GLY A 90 -4.27 9.72 14.26
C GLY A 90 -5.51 8.92 14.68
N VAL A 91 -5.40 7.59 14.70
CA VAL A 91 -6.42 6.65 15.17
C VAL A 91 -5.77 5.71 16.18
N PRO A 92 -6.12 5.77 17.46
CA PRO A 92 -5.44 4.99 18.52
C PRO A 92 -5.52 3.48 18.35
N GLN A 93 -6.61 2.97 17.76
CA GLN A 93 -6.83 1.55 17.52
C GLN A 93 -5.99 0.97 16.37
N ASN A 94 -5.32 1.80 15.55
CA ASN A 94 -4.46 1.30 14.48
C ASN A 94 -3.24 0.62 15.07
N ASN A 95 -2.83 -0.48 14.45
CA ASN A 95 -1.81 -1.37 14.97
C ASN A 95 -0.79 -1.73 13.88
N ASN A 96 0.32 -2.31 14.30
CA ASN A 96 1.30 -2.90 13.39
C ASN A 96 1.53 -4.37 13.71
N TYR A 97 1.85 -5.13 12.69
CA TYR A 97 2.11 -6.56 12.80
C TYR A 97 3.39 -6.90 12.03
N PHE A 98 4.37 -7.42 12.76
CA PHE A 98 5.59 -7.93 12.17
C PHE A 98 5.53 -9.46 12.14
N PRO A 99 5.39 -10.08 10.96
CA PRO A 99 5.56 -11.51 10.84
C PRO A 99 7.03 -11.86 11.17
N THR A 100 7.26 -12.57 12.26
CA THR A 100 8.60 -12.92 12.72
C THR A 100 9.07 -14.25 12.14
N LYS A 101 10.34 -14.33 11.74
CA LYS A 101 11.04 -15.59 11.42
C LYS A 101 11.45 -16.36 12.67
N GLY A 102 11.31 -15.77 13.85
CA GLY A 102 11.75 -16.35 15.11
C GLY A 102 10.86 -17.50 15.59
N LYS A 103 11.46 -18.50 16.20
CA LYS A 103 10.71 -19.47 16.99
C LYS A 103 10.12 -18.74 18.19
N LEU A 104 8.82 -18.94 18.45
CA LEU A 104 8.23 -18.46 19.69
C LEU A 104 9.03 -19.01 20.89
N PRO A 105 9.16 -18.25 21.98
CA PRO A 105 9.77 -18.74 23.20
C PRO A 105 9.12 -20.06 23.63
N THR A 106 9.92 -20.96 24.18
CA THR A 106 9.40 -22.24 24.69
C THR A 106 8.44 -21.98 25.85
N ASP A 107 7.51 -22.91 26.08
CA ASP A 107 6.56 -22.80 27.21
C ASP A 107 7.29 -22.61 28.55
N LYS A 108 8.49 -23.19 28.69
CA LYS A 108 9.34 -23.00 29.88
C LYS A 108 9.81 -21.56 30.04
N VAL A 109 10.21 -20.90 28.95
CA VAL A 109 10.64 -19.50 28.96
C VAL A 109 9.43 -18.58 29.22
N LEU A 110 8.28 -18.86 28.60
CA LEU A 110 7.06 -18.09 28.83
C LEU A 110 6.60 -18.20 30.29
N SER A 111 6.68 -19.39 30.89
CA SER A 111 6.35 -19.58 32.32
C SER A 111 7.30 -18.80 33.22
N LEU A 112 8.62 -18.88 32.98
CA LEU A 112 9.60 -18.11 33.74
C LEU A 112 9.37 -16.61 33.67
N LEU A 113 9.10 -16.06 32.48
CA LEU A 113 8.78 -14.66 32.30
C LEU A 113 7.49 -14.27 33.04
N LYS A 114 6.47 -15.14 33.02
CA LYS A 114 5.22 -14.92 33.73
C LYS A 114 5.46 -14.81 35.25
N ASP A 115 6.28 -15.66 35.82
CA ASP A 115 6.62 -15.63 37.24
C ASP A 115 7.34 -14.33 37.60
N VAL A 116 8.34 -13.90 36.79
CA VAL A 116 9.05 -12.62 36.98
C VAL A 116 8.09 -11.42 36.89
N TYR A 117 7.17 -11.42 35.94
CA TYR A 117 6.22 -10.32 35.78
C TYR A 117 5.18 -10.28 36.91
N LYS A 118 4.77 -11.42 37.44
CA LYS A 118 3.93 -11.49 38.65
C LYS A 118 4.59 -10.86 39.86
N GLU A 119 5.88 -11.15 40.10
CA GLU A 119 6.65 -10.56 41.18
C GLU A 119 6.74 -9.02 41.07
N ARG A 120 6.66 -8.49 39.85
CA ARG A 120 6.71 -7.04 39.57
C ARG A 120 5.33 -6.40 39.42
N SER A 121 4.24 -7.15 39.56
CA SER A 121 2.85 -6.67 39.38
C SER A 121 2.61 -6.08 37.99
N GLU A 122 3.20 -6.66 36.92
CA GLU A 122 3.10 -6.19 35.55
C GLU A 122 2.00 -6.98 34.79
N ASP A 123 0.74 -6.74 35.12
CA ASP A 123 -0.42 -7.47 34.61
C ASP A 123 -0.59 -7.37 33.10
N GLU A 124 -0.25 -6.23 32.48
CA GLU A 124 -0.30 -6.06 31.02
C GLU A 124 0.69 -7.00 30.31
N LEU A 125 1.91 -7.14 30.84
CA LEU A 125 2.91 -8.05 30.26
C LEU A 125 2.51 -9.51 30.44
N ILE A 126 1.86 -9.86 31.54
CA ILE A 126 1.28 -11.19 31.74
C ILE A 126 0.22 -11.48 30.69
N GLY A 127 -0.68 -10.54 30.43
CA GLY A 127 -1.68 -10.64 29.37
C GLY A 127 -1.07 -10.86 27.99
N MET A 128 0.02 -10.15 27.66
CA MET A 128 0.77 -10.35 26.41
C MET A 128 1.38 -11.75 26.30
N LEU A 129 1.93 -12.31 27.38
CA LEU A 129 2.46 -13.67 27.38
C LEU A 129 1.39 -14.74 27.13
N GLU A 130 0.18 -14.55 27.63
CA GLU A 130 -0.95 -15.45 27.35
C GLU A 130 -1.38 -15.40 25.87
N ILE A 131 -1.39 -14.20 25.28
CA ILE A 131 -1.63 -14.03 23.83
C ILE A 131 -0.55 -14.74 23.03
N ILE A 132 0.72 -14.62 23.39
CA ILE A 132 1.83 -15.31 22.71
C ILE A 132 1.66 -16.82 22.83
N LYS A 133 1.31 -17.32 24.00
CA LYS A 133 1.10 -18.74 24.28
C LYS A 133 -0.06 -19.35 23.49
N SER A 134 -1.12 -18.56 23.25
CA SER A 134 -2.30 -18.99 22.49
C SER A 134 -2.09 -19.03 20.98
N ARG A 135 -0.99 -18.47 20.47
CA ARG A 135 -0.70 -18.45 19.03
C ARG A 135 -0.28 -19.82 18.52
N PRO A 136 -0.70 -20.21 17.29
CA PRO A 136 -0.24 -21.44 16.66
C PRO A 136 1.28 -21.45 16.54
N LYS A 137 1.93 -22.54 16.98
CA LYS A 137 3.39 -22.69 17.02
C LYS A 137 4.08 -22.77 15.64
N GLU A 138 3.31 -22.89 14.57
CA GLU A 138 3.78 -23.07 13.18
C GLU A 138 3.43 -21.89 12.28
N ARG A 139 4.13 -20.76 12.42
CA ARG A 139 4.16 -19.74 11.37
C ARG A 139 5.55 -19.16 11.24
N SER A 140 6.32 -19.70 10.29
CA SER A 140 7.54 -19.09 9.80
C SER A 140 7.20 -18.34 8.52
N TYR A 141 6.99 -17.02 8.59
CA TYR A 141 6.96 -16.16 7.42
C TYR A 141 8.26 -15.38 7.35
N ALA A 142 8.84 -15.30 6.15
CA ALA A 142 9.93 -14.36 5.91
C ALA A 142 9.34 -12.94 5.96
N ALA A 143 9.82 -12.10 6.85
CA ALA A 143 9.33 -10.72 7.00
C ALA A 143 9.49 -9.88 5.72
N ASP A 144 10.34 -10.31 4.81
CA ASP A 144 10.73 -9.61 3.58
C ASP A 144 10.11 -10.23 2.32
N ASP A 145 9.25 -11.23 2.46
CA ASP A 145 8.60 -11.90 1.33
C ASP A 145 7.21 -11.30 1.09
N LEU A 146 7.09 -10.55 0.00
CA LEU A 146 5.85 -9.87 -0.41
C LEU A 146 4.67 -10.82 -0.58
N TYR A 147 4.91 -12.06 -1.02
CA TYR A 147 3.86 -13.07 -1.07
C TYR A 147 3.28 -13.35 0.32
N SER A 148 4.16 -13.55 1.31
CA SER A 148 3.75 -13.81 2.69
C SER A 148 3.02 -12.61 3.30
N LEU A 149 3.48 -11.38 3.06
CA LEU A 149 2.81 -10.16 3.52
C LEU A 149 1.42 -10.01 2.90
N ALA A 150 1.30 -10.15 1.59
CA ALA A 150 0.01 -10.09 0.90
C ALA A 150 -0.95 -11.21 1.33
N ASN A 151 -0.41 -12.40 1.58
CA ASN A 151 -1.16 -13.55 2.07
C ASN A 151 -1.69 -13.31 3.50
N GLU A 152 -0.89 -12.75 4.38
CA GLU A 152 -1.31 -12.42 5.74
C GLU A 152 -2.31 -11.27 5.73
N ALA A 153 -2.06 -10.21 4.95
CA ALA A 153 -3.01 -9.11 4.76
C ALA A 153 -4.38 -9.63 4.34
N GLY A 154 -4.45 -10.45 3.28
CA GLY A 154 -5.72 -11.01 2.81
C GLY A 154 -6.38 -11.94 3.81
N THR A 155 -5.59 -12.67 4.63
CA THR A 155 -6.12 -13.55 5.68
C THR A 155 -6.74 -12.75 6.83
N LEU A 156 -6.10 -11.65 7.23
CA LEU A 156 -6.57 -10.80 8.32
C LEU A 156 -7.78 -9.95 7.89
N LEU A 157 -7.71 -9.32 6.71
CA LEU A 157 -8.80 -8.51 6.16
C LEU A 157 -10.10 -9.30 5.96
N LYS A 158 -9.99 -10.61 5.69
CA LYS A 158 -11.15 -11.48 5.49
C LYS A 158 -11.90 -11.81 6.79
N LYS A 159 -11.28 -11.64 7.95
CA LYS A 159 -11.93 -11.97 9.23
C LYS A 159 -13.10 -11.01 9.49
N PRO A 160 -14.27 -11.49 9.99
CA PRO A 160 -15.41 -10.63 10.34
C PRO A 160 -15.02 -9.50 11.30
N ASP A 161 -14.21 -9.80 12.31
CA ASP A 161 -13.71 -8.83 13.31
C ASP A 161 -12.29 -8.35 13.02
N GLY A 162 -11.78 -8.60 11.82
CA GLY A 162 -10.43 -8.21 11.40
C GLY A 162 -10.32 -6.74 11.01
N PRO A 163 -9.08 -6.30 10.69
CA PRO A 163 -8.83 -4.95 10.20
C PRO A 163 -9.61 -4.71 8.90
N ARG A 164 -9.96 -3.44 8.64
CA ARG A 164 -10.59 -3.02 7.38
C ARG A 164 -9.62 -2.37 6.42
N VAL A 165 -8.44 -2.04 6.91
CA VAL A 165 -7.36 -1.41 6.15
C VAL A 165 -6.07 -2.16 6.42
N ALA A 166 -5.30 -2.46 5.39
CA ALA A 166 -3.95 -3.00 5.50
C ALA A 166 -2.98 -2.16 4.66
N VAL A 167 -1.82 -1.85 5.22
CA VAL A 167 -0.76 -1.07 4.58
C VAL A 167 0.56 -1.82 4.68
N PHE A 168 1.27 -1.95 3.58
CA PHE A 168 2.64 -2.47 3.51
C PHE A 168 3.37 -1.89 2.29
N GLU A 169 4.68 -2.02 2.27
CA GLU A 169 5.52 -1.44 1.22
C GLU A 169 5.95 -2.49 0.19
N VAL A 170 6.09 -2.03 -1.05
CA VAL A 170 6.73 -2.75 -2.15
C VAL A 170 7.89 -1.89 -2.63
N GLY A 171 9.11 -2.30 -2.34
CA GLY A 171 10.32 -1.53 -2.61
C GLY A 171 10.94 -1.77 -3.99
N GLY A 172 12.15 -1.23 -4.19
CA GLY A 172 12.99 -1.51 -5.35
C GLY A 172 12.76 -0.66 -6.59
N PHE A 173 11.79 0.26 -6.60
CA PHE A 173 11.46 1.11 -7.77
C PHE A 173 12.44 2.25 -8.02
N ASP A 174 13.34 2.54 -7.07
CA ASP A 174 14.31 3.63 -7.19
C ASP A 174 15.57 3.22 -7.99
N THR A 175 15.37 2.90 -9.25
CA THR A 175 16.36 2.30 -10.15
C THR A 175 17.21 3.36 -10.85
N HIS A 176 18.23 3.89 -10.15
CA HIS A 176 19.16 4.88 -10.69
C HIS A 176 20.19 4.30 -11.68
N ALA A 177 20.46 3.01 -11.62
CA ALA A 177 21.41 2.34 -12.49
C ALA A 177 20.86 0.99 -12.96
N ALA A 178 21.25 0.55 -14.15
CA ALA A 178 20.93 -0.75 -14.70
C ALA A 178 19.45 -1.15 -14.55
N GLN A 179 18.53 -0.20 -14.76
CA GLN A 179 17.08 -0.40 -14.60
C GLN A 179 16.55 -1.56 -15.46
N GLY A 180 17.18 -1.77 -16.61
CA GLY A 180 16.79 -2.78 -17.58
C GLY A 180 15.54 -2.42 -18.37
N GLY A 181 15.15 -3.32 -19.25
CA GLY A 181 13.91 -3.22 -20.05
C GLY A 181 12.85 -4.20 -19.54
N VAL A 182 12.31 -5.00 -20.48
CA VAL A 182 11.31 -6.05 -20.18
C VAL A 182 11.86 -7.11 -19.21
N HIS A 183 13.17 -7.32 -19.23
CA HIS A 183 13.89 -8.15 -18.26
C HIS A 183 14.89 -7.25 -17.54
N GLY A 184 14.64 -6.97 -16.26
CA GLY A 184 15.50 -6.12 -15.46
C GLY A 184 14.85 -5.72 -14.15
N THR A 185 15.60 -5.03 -13.29
CA THR A 185 15.21 -4.71 -11.92
C THR A 185 13.81 -4.05 -11.82
N HIS A 186 13.53 -3.08 -12.69
CA HIS A 186 12.23 -2.40 -12.66
C HIS A 186 11.08 -3.34 -13.07
N SER A 187 11.31 -4.19 -14.08
CA SER A 187 10.33 -5.22 -14.47
C SER A 187 10.07 -6.22 -13.34
N ASP A 188 11.11 -6.57 -12.58
CA ASP A 188 10.97 -7.50 -11.47
C ASP A 188 10.15 -6.87 -10.33
N CYS A 189 10.35 -5.60 -9.99
CA CYS A 189 9.49 -4.87 -9.05
C CYS A 189 8.02 -4.84 -9.50
N LEU A 190 7.77 -4.67 -10.81
CA LEU A 190 6.41 -4.74 -11.35
C LEU A 190 5.80 -6.14 -11.24
N LYS A 191 6.60 -7.20 -11.40
CA LYS A 191 6.14 -8.60 -11.17
C LYS A 191 5.83 -8.86 -9.71
N GLU A 192 6.62 -8.31 -8.78
CA GLU A 192 6.36 -8.40 -7.34
C GLU A 192 5.06 -7.69 -6.98
N MET A 193 4.80 -6.51 -7.52
CA MET A 193 3.53 -5.82 -7.35
C MET A 193 2.36 -6.66 -7.91
N ASP A 194 2.54 -7.32 -9.04
CA ASP A 194 1.55 -8.25 -9.62
C ASP A 194 1.28 -9.45 -8.71
N LEU A 195 2.33 -10.01 -8.14
CA LEU A 195 2.23 -11.10 -7.17
C LEU A 195 1.38 -10.68 -5.97
N VAL A 196 1.57 -9.46 -5.47
CA VAL A 196 0.78 -8.90 -4.37
C VAL A 196 -0.70 -8.84 -4.73
N PHE A 197 -1.05 -8.24 -5.87
CA PHE A 197 -2.45 -8.13 -6.32
C PHE A 197 -3.10 -9.50 -6.50
N GLY A 198 -2.41 -10.44 -7.16
CA GLY A 198 -2.89 -11.81 -7.37
C GLY A 198 -3.07 -12.58 -6.07
N THR A 199 -2.16 -12.41 -5.12
CA THR A 199 -2.22 -13.06 -3.81
C THR A 199 -3.38 -12.53 -2.98
N LEU A 200 -3.58 -11.22 -2.93
CA LEU A 200 -4.72 -10.60 -2.26
C LEU A 200 -6.05 -11.07 -2.85
N LYS A 201 -6.19 -11.08 -4.19
CA LYS A 201 -7.39 -11.62 -4.85
C LYS A 201 -7.67 -13.06 -4.43
N LYS A 202 -6.65 -13.92 -4.47
CA LYS A 202 -6.78 -15.34 -4.11
C LYS A 202 -7.19 -15.55 -2.64
N ARG A 203 -6.70 -14.70 -1.73
CA ARG A 203 -6.98 -14.82 -0.30
C ARG A 203 -8.31 -14.25 0.10
N LEU A 204 -8.67 -13.10 -0.44
CA LEU A 204 -9.93 -12.43 -0.15
C LEU A 204 -11.13 -13.16 -0.75
N LYS A 205 -10.96 -13.88 -1.87
CA LYS A 205 -12.03 -14.58 -2.57
C LYS A 205 -13.22 -13.64 -2.86
N GLU A 206 -14.40 -13.96 -2.37
CA GLU A 206 -15.63 -13.18 -2.54
C GLU A 206 -15.50 -11.75 -1.95
N GLU A 207 -14.74 -11.58 -0.87
CA GLU A 207 -14.49 -10.27 -0.27
C GLU A 207 -13.66 -9.35 -1.18
N PHE A 208 -13.01 -9.91 -2.21
CA PHE A 208 -12.32 -9.10 -3.21
C PHE A 208 -13.28 -8.20 -4.00
N ASP A 209 -14.56 -8.56 -4.10
CA ASP A 209 -15.58 -7.77 -4.75
C ASP A 209 -15.95 -6.49 -3.96
N ASN A 210 -15.70 -6.50 -2.67
CA ASN A 210 -15.86 -5.38 -1.74
C ASN A 210 -14.53 -4.71 -1.38
N THR A 211 -13.45 -5.03 -2.09
CA THR A 211 -12.10 -4.57 -1.80
C THR A 211 -11.64 -3.57 -2.86
N LEU A 212 -10.84 -2.61 -2.42
CA LEU A 212 -10.05 -1.73 -3.28
C LEU A 212 -8.59 -1.77 -2.85
N ILE A 213 -7.70 -2.07 -3.79
CA ILE A 213 -6.25 -1.95 -3.65
C ILE A 213 -5.85 -0.67 -4.38
N VAL A 214 -5.04 0.18 -3.73
CA VAL A 214 -4.52 1.42 -4.32
C VAL A 214 -3.03 1.49 -4.01
N THR A 215 -2.20 1.69 -5.04
CA THR A 215 -0.78 1.96 -4.85
C THR A 215 -0.54 3.46 -4.63
N LEU A 216 0.47 3.78 -3.84
CA LEU A 216 0.92 5.12 -3.58
C LEU A 216 2.40 5.22 -3.90
N THR A 217 2.81 6.35 -4.46
CA THR A 217 4.22 6.70 -4.65
C THR A 217 4.39 8.20 -4.46
N GLU A 218 5.55 8.59 -3.95
CA GLU A 218 5.84 9.98 -3.61
C GLU A 218 6.15 10.87 -4.83
N PHE A 219 6.64 10.27 -5.93
CA PHE A 219 6.87 10.92 -7.22
C PHE A 219 7.12 9.89 -8.33
N GLY A 220 7.31 10.36 -9.57
CA GLY A 220 7.63 9.52 -10.72
C GLY A 220 9.12 9.41 -11.01
N ARG A 221 9.44 8.93 -12.21
CA ARG A 221 10.82 8.81 -12.72
C ARG A 221 10.99 9.70 -13.96
N THR A 222 12.24 10.09 -14.27
CA THR A 222 12.53 10.87 -15.47
C THR A 222 12.13 10.10 -16.73
N ILE A 223 11.70 10.84 -17.77
CA ILE A 223 11.38 10.26 -19.07
C ILE A 223 12.63 9.73 -19.75
N LYS A 224 13.74 10.45 -19.64
CA LYS A 224 15.01 10.07 -20.25
C LYS A 224 15.81 9.17 -19.33
N GLN A 225 16.40 8.14 -19.91
CA GLN A 225 17.40 7.31 -19.26
C GLN A 225 18.65 8.14 -18.96
N ASN A 226 19.26 7.88 -17.80
CA ASN A 226 20.54 8.51 -17.40
C ASN A 226 21.74 7.72 -17.93
N SER A 227 22.96 8.22 -17.69
CA SER A 227 24.21 7.59 -18.09
C SER A 227 24.48 6.24 -17.40
N GLY A 228 23.85 5.98 -16.27
CA GLY A 228 23.92 4.71 -15.54
C GLY A 228 22.94 3.65 -16.03
N LEU A 229 22.24 3.87 -17.15
CA LEU A 229 21.20 3.00 -17.69
C LEU A 229 19.99 2.82 -16.73
N GLY A 230 19.72 3.83 -15.92
CA GLY A 230 18.58 3.94 -15.04
C GLY A 230 17.81 5.22 -15.29
N THR A 231 17.05 5.66 -14.27
CA THR A 231 16.31 6.94 -14.32
C THR A 231 16.52 7.70 -13.02
N GLU A 232 16.35 9.01 -13.07
CA GLU A 232 16.39 9.86 -11.88
C GLU A 232 14.98 10.05 -11.31
N HIS A 233 14.88 10.64 -10.12
CA HIS A 233 13.61 11.09 -9.56
C HIS A 233 12.93 12.08 -10.51
N GLY A 234 11.68 11.82 -10.81
CA GLY A 234 10.85 12.64 -11.69
C GLY A 234 9.68 13.31 -10.96
N TYR A 235 8.66 13.68 -11.72
CA TYR A 235 7.49 14.38 -11.16
C TYR A 235 6.21 13.54 -11.33
N GLY A 236 5.61 13.50 -12.50
CA GLY A 236 4.39 12.72 -12.76
C GLY A 236 4.61 11.22 -12.68
N SER A 237 3.66 10.52 -12.10
CA SER A 237 3.66 9.08 -11.87
C SER A 237 2.35 8.42 -12.30
N ALA A 238 2.13 7.18 -11.88
CA ALA A 238 0.88 6.46 -12.07
C ALA A 238 0.45 5.78 -10.78
N ILE A 239 -0.87 5.68 -10.58
CA ILE A 239 -1.51 4.92 -9.51
C ILE A 239 -2.08 3.65 -10.13
N PHE A 240 -1.69 2.49 -9.60
CA PHE A 240 -2.29 1.20 -9.96
C PHE A 240 -3.36 0.86 -8.94
N MET A 241 -4.49 0.33 -9.44
CA MET A 241 -5.62 -0.04 -8.61
C MET A 241 -6.13 -1.42 -8.97
N GLY A 242 -6.62 -2.14 -7.97
CA GLY A 242 -7.26 -3.44 -8.13
C GLY A 242 -8.41 -3.63 -7.16
N GLY A 243 -9.35 -4.50 -7.52
CA GLY A 243 -10.47 -4.85 -6.65
C GLY A 243 -11.83 -4.70 -7.31
N GLY A 244 -12.84 -5.31 -6.69
CA GLY A 244 -14.19 -5.33 -7.23
C GLY A 244 -14.95 -4.01 -7.10
N LEU A 245 -14.45 -3.07 -6.30
CA LEU A 245 -15.03 -1.73 -6.20
C LEU A 245 -14.67 -0.81 -7.37
N LEU A 246 -13.80 -1.25 -8.29
CA LEU A 246 -13.54 -0.52 -9.53
C LEU A 246 -14.75 -0.59 -10.47
N LYS A 247 -15.04 0.50 -11.14
CA LYS A 247 -16.16 0.60 -12.10
C LYS A 247 -15.95 -0.29 -13.32
N LYS A 248 -14.73 -0.29 -13.84
CA LYS A 248 -14.29 -1.08 -15.01
C LYS A 248 -12.77 -1.07 -15.11
N ASN A 249 -12.24 -1.93 -15.98
CA ASN A 249 -10.86 -1.81 -16.43
C ASN A 249 -10.70 -0.53 -17.25
N GLN A 250 -9.74 0.30 -16.91
CA GLN A 250 -9.45 1.52 -17.66
C GLN A 250 -8.06 2.09 -17.33
N VAL A 251 -7.50 2.80 -18.29
CA VAL A 251 -6.45 3.77 -18.04
C VAL A 251 -7.11 5.15 -18.02
N TYR A 252 -7.28 5.70 -16.83
CA TYR A 252 -7.83 7.05 -16.65
C TYR A 252 -6.67 8.04 -16.71
N THR A 253 -6.78 9.01 -17.58
CA THR A 253 -5.72 10.00 -17.80
C THR A 253 -6.29 11.31 -18.34
N ASP A 254 -5.68 12.40 -17.93
CA ASP A 254 -5.66 13.67 -18.63
C ASP A 254 -4.22 13.84 -19.13
N TRP A 255 -3.93 13.27 -20.33
CA TRP A 255 -2.56 13.08 -20.77
C TRP A 255 -1.90 14.38 -21.21
N PRO A 256 -0.82 14.85 -20.54
CA PRO A 256 -0.22 16.15 -20.83
C PRO A 256 0.66 16.15 -22.09
N GLY A 257 1.07 14.97 -22.59
CA GLY A 257 2.01 14.83 -23.69
C GLY A 257 3.47 14.66 -23.24
N LEU A 258 4.38 14.44 -24.22
CA LEU A 258 5.81 14.21 -23.99
C LEU A 258 6.71 15.16 -24.78
N LYS A 259 6.17 16.17 -25.46
CA LYS A 259 6.98 17.20 -26.12
C LYS A 259 7.66 18.06 -25.04
N SER A 260 8.85 18.57 -25.31
CA SER A 260 9.63 19.33 -24.30
C SER A 260 8.83 20.43 -23.60
N LYS A 261 7.93 21.12 -24.30
CA LYS A 261 7.05 22.16 -23.72
C LYS A 261 5.92 21.63 -22.84
N GLU A 262 5.62 20.33 -22.91
CA GLU A 262 4.56 19.64 -22.18
C GLU A 262 5.12 19.00 -20.90
N LEU A 263 6.44 18.90 -20.81
CA LEU A 263 7.12 18.29 -19.66
C LEU A 263 7.22 19.27 -18.49
N PHE A 264 7.09 18.75 -17.29
CA PHE A 264 7.42 19.48 -16.08
C PHE A 264 8.93 19.79 -16.06
N GLN A 265 9.26 21.08 -15.98
CA GLN A 265 10.65 21.59 -16.07
C GLN A 265 11.40 21.11 -17.32
N GLY A 266 10.71 20.79 -18.43
CA GLY A 266 11.32 20.28 -19.65
C GLY A 266 11.95 18.90 -19.54
N ARG A 267 11.70 18.15 -18.45
CA ARG A 267 12.40 16.91 -18.10
C ARG A 267 11.49 15.75 -17.72
N ASP A 268 10.49 15.98 -16.89
CA ASP A 268 9.68 14.93 -16.29
C ASP A 268 8.26 14.91 -16.88
N LEU A 269 7.58 13.79 -16.80
CA LEU A 269 6.15 13.75 -17.07
C LEU A 269 5.45 14.80 -16.20
N ASN A 270 4.65 15.67 -16.81
CA ASN A 270 3.85 16.61 -16.05
C ASN A 270 2.69 15.87 -15.35
N SER A 271 2.24 16.40 -14.20
CA SER A 271 1.06 15.90 -13.51
C SER A 271 -0.14 16.77 -13.84
N THR A 272 -1.25 16.13 -14.21
CA THR A 272 -2.53 16.76 -14.48
C THR A 272 -3.59 16.37 -13.47
N ILE A 273 -3.32 15.33 -12.67
CA ILE A 273 -4.22 14.80 -11.66
C ILE A 273 -3.53 14.82 -10.30
N ASP A 274 -4.09 15.57 -9.35
CA ASP A 274 -3.65 15.48 -7.95
C ASP A 274 -3.98 14.09 -7.40
N ALA A 275 -2.95 13.33 -7.03
CA ALA A 275 -3.09 11.97 -6.51
C ALA A 275 -4.06 11.90 -5.32
N ARG A 276 -4.12 12.96 -4.51
CA ARG A 276 -5.05 13.06 -3.38
C ARG A 276 -6.52 13.05 -3.82
N SER A 277 -6.83 13.47 -5.06
CA SER A 277 -8.18 13.36 -5.65
C SER A 277 -8.58 11.89 -5.84
N VAL A 278 -7.64 11.04 -6.26
CA VAL A 278 -7.86 9.59 -6.37
C VAL A 278 -8.07 8.99 -4.98
N TYR A 279 -7.21 9.33 -4.01
CA TYR A 279 -7.28 8.81 -2.64
C TYR A 279 -8.57 9.27 -1.92
N ALA A 280 -8.96 10.52 -2.06
CA ALA A 280 -10.20 11.05 -1.49
C ALA A 280 -11.44 10.36 -2.08
N SER A 281 -11.44 10.12 -3.38
CA SER A 281 -12.54 9.42 -4.06
C SER A 281 -12.61 7.94 -3.68
N ALA A 282 -11.44 7.27 -3.56
CA ALA A 282 -11.33 5.91 -3.05
C ALA A 282 -11.91 5.80 -1.64
N MET A 283 -11.50 6.70 -0.75
CA MET A 283 -11.96 6.76 0.63
C MET A 283 -13.48 7.02 0.72
N SER A 284 -13.99 7.96 -0.07
CA SER A 284 -15.42 8.25 -0.14
C SER A 284 -16.23 6.99 -0.50
N THR A 285 -15.75 6.23 -1.50
CA THR A 285 -16.41 5.01 -1.95
C THR A 285 -16.28 3.86 -0.94
N VAL A 286 -15.05 3.58 -0.47
CA VAL A 286 -14.80 2.40 0.39
C VAL A 286 -15.41 2.55 1.78
N PHE A 287 -15.40 3.76 2.32
CA PHE A 287 -15.89 4.05 3.67
C PHE A 287 -17.31 4.59 3.69
N ASP A 288 -17.96 4.72 2.54
CA ASP A 288 -19.33 5.26 2.41
C ASP A 288 -19.48 6.63 3.10
N ILE A 289 -18.55 7.54 2.81
CA ILE A 289 -18.58 8.91 3.32
C ILE A 289 -18.70 9.92 2.18
N ASP A 290 -19.48 10.96 2.39
CA ASP A 290 -19.62 12.05 1.43
C ASP A 290 -18.26 12.66 1.03
N PHE A 291 -18.01 12.84 -0.25
CA PHE A 291 -16.74 13.34 -0.77
C PHE A 291 -16.37 14.73 -0.21
N LYS A 292 -17.36 15.62 -0.03
CA LYS A 292 -17.12 16.97 0.52
C LYS A 292 -16.69 16.86 1.99
N ARG A 293 -17.21 15.85 2.72
CA ARG A 293 -16.79 15.56 4.08
C ARG A 293 -15.34 15.06 4.11
N VAL A 294 -14.96 14.13 3.23
CA VAL A 294 -13.57 13.69 3.07
C VAL A 294 -12.67 14.88 2.75
N GLN A 295 -13.06 15.70 1.78
CA GLN A 295 -12.33 16.90 1.39
C GLN A 295 -12.11 17.86 2.57
N LYS A 296 -13.14 18.10 3.37
CA LYS A 296 -13.10 19.02 4.53
C LYS A 296 -12.32 18.46 5.69
N GLU A 297 -12.62 17.24 6.14
CA GLU A 297 -12.10 16.66 7.39
C GLU A 297 -10.74 15.99 7.22
N VAL A 298 -10.46 15.45 6.03
CA VAL A 298 -9.22 14.71 5.76
C VAL A 298 -8.18 15.59 5.05
N PHE A 299 -8.59 16.42 4.10
CA PHE A 299 -7.70 17.26 3.29
C PHE A 299 -7.92 18.76 3.50
N TRP A 300 -8.51 19.15 4.62
CA TRP A 300 -8.66 20.55 5.11
C TRP A 300 -9.32 21.51 4.13
N GLY A 301 -10.19 21.01 3.27
CA GLY A 301 -10.91 21.82 2.27
C GLY A 301 -10.12 22.11 1.01
N ASP A 302 -8.99 21.42 0.78
CA ASP A 302 -8.25 21.50 -0.48
C ASP A 302 -9.17 21.19 -1.67
N LYS A 303 -9.01 21.92 -2.77
CA LYS A 303 -9.80 21.72 -3.99
C LYS A 303 -9.37 20.43 -4.68
N LEU A 304 -9.99 19.31 -4.33
CA LEU A 304 -9.79 18.02 -4.95
C LEU A 304 -10.91 17.70 -5.93
N GLN A 305 -10.57 16.97 -6.98
CA GLN A 305 -11.55 16.51 -7.97
C GLN A 305 -12.24 15.24 -7.44
N ASN A 306 -13.56 15.21 -7.45
CA ASN A 306 -14.29 13.97 -7.19
C ASN A 306 -14.24 13.07 -8.43
N LEU A 307 -13.60 11.93 -8.29
CA LEU A 307 -13.43 10.90 -9.33
C LEU A 307 -14.27 9.65 -9.05
N SER A 308 -15.13 9.65 -8.04
CA SER A 308 -15.88 8.47 -7.61
C SER A 308 -16.68 7.87 -8.77
N ASP A 309 -17.48 8.64 -9.47
CA ASP A 309 -18.29 8.16 -10.60
C ASP A 309 -17.47 7.69 -11.82
N LYS A 310 -16.20 8.10 -11.90
CA LYS A 310 -15.33 7.76 -13.02
C LYS A 310 -14.54 6.46 -12.77
N LEU A 311 -14.12 6.26 -11.53
CA LEU A 311 -13.19 5.20 -11.16
C LEU A 311 -13.86 4.05 -10.42
N TYR A 312 -14.90 4.30 -9.64
CA TYR A 312 -15.46 3.33 -8.70
C TYR A 312 -16.92 3.00 -9.01
N ARG A 313 -17.38 1.87 -8.48
CA ARG A 313 -18.81 1.53 -8.45
C ARG A 313 -19.48 2.38 -7.38
N THR A 314 -20.60 2.96 -7.71
CA THR A 314 -21.50 3.68 -6.81
C THR A 314 -22.66 2.79 -6.42
#